data_bf221e1034ca3050a90705775aae0f61
#
_entry.id   bf221e1034ca3050a90705775aae0f61
#
_cell.length_a   1.000
_cell.length_b   1.000
_cell.length_c   1.000
_cell.angle_alpha   90.00
_cell.angle_beta   90.00
_cell.angle_gamma   90.00
#
_symmetry.space_group_name_H-M   'P 1'
#
loop_
_entity.id
_entity.type
_entity.pdbx_description
1 polymer ?
#
loop_
_entity_poly.entity_id
_entity_poly.type
_entity_poly.pdbx_seq_one_letter_code
_entity_poly.pdbx_strand_id
1 'polypeptide(L)'
;MTRQAAIDRASEEFDNGSFRSTLQKRISRPTESQNPARSAELLAYLTEELQPALLDMGFECRLIEHPKAKAPFLYAERLEAQALPTVLGYGHGDVIRGLESEWREGVSPWTLTDL
;
A
#
# COMPACT_ATOMS: atom_id res chain seq x y z
N MET A 1 3.73 -11.77 21.22
CA MET A 1 4.28 -12.43 20.00
C MET A 1 5.79 -12.41 20.09
N THR A 2 6.48 -13.53 19.84
CA THR A 2 7.96 -13.56 19.83
C THR A 2 8.48 -13.11 18.46
N ARG A 3 9.76 -12.70 18.42
CA ARG A 3 10.40 -12.36 17.13
C ARG A 3 10.34 -13.52 16.14
N GLN A 4 10.57 -14.76 16.61
CA GLN A 4 10.51 -15.95 15.75
C GLN A 4 9.12 -16.16 15.16
N ALA A 5 8.07 -16.03 15.96
CA ALA A 5 6.69 -16.16 15.48
C ALA A 5 6.33 -15.10 14.41
N ALA A 6 6.90 -13.88 14.50
CA ALA A 6 6.71 -12.87 13.46
C ALA A 6 7.43 -13.23 12.15
N ILE A 7 8.63 -13.79 12.25
CA ILE A 7 9.39 -14.27 11.08
C ILE A 7 8.65 -15.44 10.41
N ASP A 8 8.22 -16.42 11.20
CA ASP A 8 7.50 -17.60 10.70
C ASP A 8 6.22 -17.20 9.98
N ARG A 9 5.46 -16.23 10.53
CA ARG A 9 4.27 -15.71 9.88
C ARG A 9 4.57 -14.98 8.57
N ALA A 10 5.62 -14.17 8.52
CA ALA A 10 6.01 -13.50 7.29
C ALA A 10 6.43 -14.50 6.19
N SER A 11 7.13 -15.58 6.56
CA SER A 11 7.46 -16.67 5.65
C SER A 11 6.20 -17.40 5.15
N GLU A 12 5.27 -17.71 6.04
CA GLU A 12 3.99 -18.33 5.68
C GLU A 12 3.19 -17.48 4.67
N GLU A 13 3.08 -16.17 4.89
CA GLU A 13 2.39 -15.24 3.98
C GLU A 13 3.03 -15.20 2.59
N PHE A 14 4.35 -15.36 2.51
CA PHE A 14 5.07 -15.45 1.25
C PHE A 14 4.84 -16.81 0.58
N ASP A 15 5.03 -17.90 1.31
CA ASP A 15 5.00 -19.27 0.78
C ASP A 15 3.60 -19.73 0.33
N ASN A 16 2.54 -19.24 0.99
CA ASN A 16 1.14 -19.55 0.64
C ASN A 16 0.59 -18.66 -0.49
N GLY A 17 1.36 -17.71 -1.01
CA GLY A 17 0.97 -16.82 -2.10
C GLY A 17 0.15 -15.59 -1.70
N SER A 18 -0.19 -15.41 -0.41
CA SER A 18 -0.98 -14.26 0.08
C SER A 18 -0.26 -12.94 -0.18
N PHE A 19 1.05 -12.89 0.08
CA PHE A 19 1.87 -11.72 -0.23
C PHE A 19 1.82 -11.36 -1.70
N ARG A 20 2.01 -12.35 -2.60
CA ARG A 20 1.97 -12.17 -4.06
C ARG A 20 0.62 -11.63 -4.53
N SER A 21 -0.46 -12.20 -4.02
CA SER A 21 -1.83 -11.77 -4.35
C SER A 21 -2.08 -10.32 -3.92
N THR A 22 -1.67 -9.96 -2.72
CA THR A 22 -1.78 -8.59 -2.19
C THR A 22 -0.95 -7.62 -3.02
N LEU A 23 0.28 -7.99 -3.37
CA LEU A 23 1.18 -7.18 -4.19
C LEU A 23 0.57 -6.93 -5.58
N GLN A 24 0.01 -7.96 -6.24
CA GLN A 24 -0.66 -7.82 -7.53
C GLN A 24 -1.83 -6.83 -7.46
N LYS A 25 -2.67 -6.90 -6.43
CA LYS A 25 -3.78 -5.94 -6.24
C LYS A 25 -3.27 -4.50 -6.18
N ARG A 26 -2.23 -4.26 -5.38
CA ARG A 26 -1.67 -2.92 -5.20
C ARG A 26 -0.98 -2.39 -6.46
N ILE A 27 -0.24 -3.24 -7.17
CA ILE A 27 0.41 -2.89 -8.45
C ILE A 27 -0.62 -2.57 -9.54
N SER A 28 -1.77 -3.23 -9.55
CA SER A 28 -2.81 -3.00 -10.56
C SER A 28 -3.49 -1.63 -10.47
N ARG A 29 -3.25 -0.87 -9.41
CA ARG A 29 -3.73 0.50 -9.27
C ARG A 29 -2.74 1.48 -9.91
N PRO A 30 -3.08 2.15 -11.01
CA PRO A 30 -2.19 3.10 -11.66
C PRO A 30 -2.15 4.44 -10.93
N THR A 31 -1.47 4.46 -9.78
CA THR A 31 -1.37 5.60 -8.87
C THR A 31 -0.42 6.70 -9.37
N GLU A 32 -0.58 7.12 -10.60
CA GLU A 32 0.26 8.13 -11.25
C GLU A 32 -0.03 9.54 -10.73
N SER A 33 0.80 10.07 -9.84
CA SER A 33 0.58 11.36 -9.19
C SER A 33 0.71 12.57 -10.13
N GLN A 34 1.39 12.40 -11.27
CA GLN A 34 1.52 13.45 -12.29
C GLN A 34 0.52 13.32 -13.44
N ASN A 35 -0.43 12.42 -13.35
CA ASN A 35 -1.47 12.24 -14.35
C ASN A 35 -2.83 12.64 -13.76
N PRO A 36 -3.40 13.83 -14.11
CA PRO A 36 -4.69 14.25 -13.56
C PRO A 36 -5.84 13.28 -13.81
N ALA A 37 -5.79 12.50 -14.90
CA ALA A 37 -6.80 11.49 -15.19
C ALA A 37 -6.77 10.29 -14.23
N ARG A 38 -5.71 10.15 -13.44
CA ARG A 38 -5.51 9.07 -12.45
C ARG A 38 -5.75 9.52 -11.00
N SER A 39 -6.24 10.73 -10.77
CA SER A 39 -6.47 11.24 -9.40
C SER A 39 -7.41 10.36 -8.57
N ALA A 40 -8.44 9.75 -9.21
CA ALA A 40 -9.33 8.81 -8.54
C ALA A 40 -8.60 7.54 -8.07
N GLU A 41 -7.58 7.08 -8.77
CA GLU A 41 -6.80 5.90 -8.41
C GLU A 41 -5.94 6.14 -7.16
N LEU A 42 -5.46 7.36 -6.96
CA LEU A 42 -4.73 7.74 -5.74
C LEU A 42 -5.63 7.61 -4.50
N LEU A 43 -6.87 8.08 -4.59
CA LEU A 43 -7.85 7.93 -3.51
C LEU A 43 -8.23 6.46 -3.32
N ALA A 44 -8.56 5.75 -4.41
CA ALA A 44 -8.97 4.35 -4.36
C ALA A 44 -7.85 3.45 -3.75
N TYR A 45 -6.60 3.71 -4.06
CA TYR A 45 -5.47 3.01 -3.44
C TYR A 45 -5.48 3.14 -1.92
N LEU A 46 -5.74 4.33 -1.40
CA LEU A 46 -5.82 4.55 0.05
C LEU A 46 -7.05 3.90 0.67
N THR A 47 -8.24 4.04 0.04
CA THR A 47 -9.52 3.65 0.63
C THR A 47 -9.91 2.20 0.38
N GLU A 48 -9.46 1.61 -0.72
CA GLU A 48 -9.86 0.26 -1.12
C GLU A 48 -8.75 -0.79 -0.91
N GLU A 49 -7.48 -0.35 -0.86
CA GLU A 49 -6.35 -1.28 -0.67
C GLU A 49 -5.67 -1.14 0.71
N LEU A 50 -5.31 0.08 1.10
CA LEU A 50 -4.55 0.29 2.34
C LEU A 50 -5.44 0.34 3.57
N GLN A 51 -6.50 1.12 3.55
CA GLN A 51 -7.37 1.31 4.71
C GLN A 51 -7.99 -0.01 5.20
N PRO A 52 -8.59 -0.87 4.35
CA PRO A 52 -9.12 -2.15 4.80
C PRO A 52 -8.04 -3.05 5.42
N ALA A 53 -6.86 -3.13 4.81
CA ALA A 53 -5.76 -3.92 5.33
C ALA A 53 -5.27 -3.45 6.71
N LEU A 54 -5.25 -2.14 6.95
CA LEU A 54 -4.88 -1.56 8.24
C LEU A 54 -5.97 -1.77 9.29
N LEU A 55 -7.25 -1.62 8.91
CA LEU A 55 -8.38 -1.92 9.79
C LEU A 55 -8.38 -3.39 10.24
N ASP A 56 -8.11 -4.32 9.32
CA ASP A 56 -7.99 -5.76 9.64
C ASP A 56 -6.85 -6.06 10.62
N MET A 57 -5.81 -5.23 10.62
CA MET A 57 -4.71 -5.29 11.58
C MET A 57 -5.01 -4.55 12.90
N GLY A 58 -6.20 -4.00 13.06
CA GLY A 58 -6.62 -3.30 14.27
C GLY A 58 -6.15 -1.86 14.40
N PHE A 59 -5.79 -1.22 13.28
CA PHE A 59 -5.53 0.22 13.26
C PHE A 59 -6.82 1.03 13.17
N GLU A 60 -6.83 2.20 13.77
CA GLU A 60 -7.80 3.26 13.49
C GLU A 60 -7.28 4.10 12.32
N CYS A 61 -8.14 4.35 11.32
CA CYS A 61 -7.74 5.02 10.09
C CYS A 61 -8.50 6.31 9.84
N ARG A 62 -7.81 7.34 9.35
CA ARG A 62 -8.41 8.61 8.95
C ARG A 62 -7.79 9.11 7.66
N LEU A 63 -8.62 9.56 6.72
CA LEU A 63 -8.16 10.37 5.58
C LEU A 63 -7.98 11.81 6.02
N ILE A 64 -6.83 12.39 5.70
CA ILE A 64 -6.50 13.77 6.00
C ILE A 64 -6.29 14.50 4.67
N GLU A 65 -7.15 15.47 4.39
CA GLU A 65 -7.05 16.33 3.23
C GLU A 65 -6.25 17.61 3.57
N HIS A 66 -5.52 18.11 2.59
CA HIS A 66 -4.82 19.37 2.72
C HIS A 66 -4.97 20.20 1.44
N PRO A 67 -5.28 21.50 1.51
CA PRO A 67 -5.59 22.34 0.34
C PRO A 67 -4.48 22.42 -0.71
N LYS A 68 -3.22 22.19 -0.31
CA LYS A 68 -2.05 22.20 -1.21
C LYS A 68 -1.65 20.83 -1.71
N ALA A 69 -2.26 19.74 -1.21
CA ALA A 69 -1.95 18.39 -1.62
C ALA A 69 -2.85 17.97 -2.79
N LYS A 70 -2.29 17.21 -3.75
CA LYS A 70 -3.05 16.68 -4.90
C LYS A 70 -3.91 15.46 -4.53
N ALA A 71 -3.58 14.81 -3.43
CA ALA A 71 -4.30 13.65 -2.90
C ALA A 71 -4.30 13.71 -1.37
N PRO A 72 -5.27 13.05 -0.71
CA PRO A 72 -5.28 12.96 0.74
C PRO A 72 -4.15 12.09 1.27
N PHE A 73 -3.92 12.18 2.58
CA PHE A 73 -3.06 11.26 3.33
C PHE A 73 -3.93 10.25 4.07
N LEU A 74 -3.49 9.01 4.15
CA LEU A 74 -4.05 8.03 5.06
C LEU A 74 -3.22 8.02 6.34
N TYR A 75 -3.83 8.46 7.43
CA TYR A 75 -3.27 8.34 8.77
C TYR A 75 -3.84 7.09 9.43
N ALA A 76 -2.99 6.28 10.04
CA ALA A 76 -3.41 5.10 10.78
C ALA A 76 -2.64 5.01 12.09
N GLU A 77 -3.34 4.70 13.18
CA GLU A 77 -2.72 4.49 14.49
C GLU A 77 -3.26 3.23 15.16
N ARG A 78 -2.39 2.58 15.93
CA ARG A 78 -2.74 1.46 16.77
C ARG A 78 -2.00 1.58 18.09
N LEU A 79 -2.72 1.77 19.17
CA LEU A 79 -2.19 1.87 20.53
C LEU A 79 -2.33 0.54 21.24
N GLU A 80 -1.21 -0.13 21.50
CA GLU A 80 -1.18 -1.41 22.24
C GLU A 80 -1.24 -1.17 23.76
N ALA A 81 -0.42 -0.24 24.25
CA ALA A 81 -0.43 0.21 25.65
C ALA A 81 0.28 1.56 25.78
N GLN A 82 -0.17 2.38 26.73
CA GLN A 82 0.38 3.74 26.97
C GLN A 82 1.86 3.75 27.36
N ALA A 83 2.36 2.68 27.96
CA ALA A 83 3.75 2.59 28.42
C ALA A 83 4.73 2.09 27.35
N LEU A 84 4.23 1.68 26.19
CA LEU A 84 5.08 1.18 25.10
C LEU A 84 5.62 2.32 24.24
N PRO A 85 6.84 2.18 23.69
CA PRO A 85 7.35 3.13 22.71
C PRO A 85 6.44 3.23 21.48
N THR A 86 6.27 4.44 20.96
CA THR A 86 5.56 4.68 19.71
C THR A 86 6.53 4.58 18.54
N VAL A 87 6.16 3.83 17.51
CA VAL A 87 6.89 3.75 16.25
C VAL A 87 6.10 4.51 15.18
N LEU A 88 6.71 5.52 14.57
CA LEU A 88 6.15 6.25 13.45
C LEU A 88 6.76 5.70 12.15
N GLY A 89 5.91 5.22 11.25
CA GLY A 89 6.27 4.82 9.90
C GLY A 89 5.75 5.82 8.86
N TYR A 90 6.45 5.95 7.76
CA TYR A 90 6.01 6.71 6.60
C TYR A 90 6.20 5.87 5.34
N GLY A 91 5.26 5.99 4.40
CA GLY A 91 5.37 5.41 3.07
C GLY A 91 4.55 6.21 2.08
N HIS A 92 4.82 6.05 0.79
CA HIS A 92 3.98 6.58 -0.28
C HIS A 92 3.54 5.48 -1.24
N GLY A 93 2.33 5.60 -1.78
CA GLY A 93 1.75 4.64 -2.70
C GLY A 93 1.64 5.16 -4.13
N ASP A 94 2.08 6.39 -4.37
CA ASP A 94 2.08 6.96 -5.71
C ASP A 94 3.36 6.66 -6.48
N VAL A 95 3.23 6.63 -7.79
CA VAL A 95 4.33 6.67 -8.76
C VAL A 95 4.21 7.94 -9.59
N ILE A 96 5.32 8.39 -10.17
CA ILE A 96 5.32 9.59 -11.04
C ILE A 96 4.50 9.31 -12.30
N ARG A 97 4.87 8.25 -13.06
CA ARG A 97 4.20 7.73 -14.25
C ARG A 97 4.54 6.26 -14.42
N GLY A 98 3.63 5.49 -15.03
CA GLY A 98 3.83 4.08 -15.33
C GLY A 98 4.75 3.82 -16.53
N LEU A 99 4.79 4.78 -17.50
CA LEU A 99 5.60 4.69 -18.73
C LEU A 99 5.38 3.39 -19.49
N GLU A 100 4.13 2.99 -19.70
CA GLU A 100 3.72 1.70 -20.25
C GLU A 100 4.41 1.37 -21.58
N SER A 101 4.67 2.38 -22.41
CA SER A 101 5.32 2.22 -23.72
C SER A 101 6.84 1.95 -23.64
N GLU A 102 7.44 2.13 -22.48
CA GLU A 102 8.90 1.99 -22.30
C GLU A 102 9.29 0.64 -21.68
N TRP A 103 8.28 -0.15 -21.27
CA TRP A 103 8.52 -1.47 -20.73
C TRP A 103 8.79 -2.47 -21.88
N ARG A 104 9.65 -3.44 -21.61
CA ARG A 104 9.91 -4.51 -22.57
C ARG A 104 8.66 -5.33 -22.85
N GLU A 105 8.62 -6.00 -24.00
CA GLU A 105 7.53 -6.89 -24.37
C GLU A 105 7.26 -7.95 -23.28
N GLY A 106 5.99 -8.20 -23.01
CA GLY A 106 5.54 -9.20 -22.03
C GLY A 106 5.50 -8.73 -20.58
N VAL A 107 5.89 -7.49 -20.29
CA VAL A 107 5.78 -6.91 -18.94
C VAL A 107 5.06 -5.56 -18.97
N SER A 108 4.48 -5.18 -17.82
CA SER A 108 3.69 -3.96 -17.66
C SER A 108 3.89 -3.41 -16.25
N PRO A 109 3.84 -2.08 -16.06
CA PRO A 109 3.95 -1.50 -14.72
C PRO A 109 2.79 -1.88 -13.78
N TRP A 110 1.65 -2.32 -14.33
CA TRP A 110 0.42 -2.60 -13.58
C TRP A 110 0.12 -4.08 -13.42
N THR A 111 1.03 -4.94 -13.83
CA THR A 111 0.84 -6.40 -13.78
C THR A 111 2.08 -7.06 -13.23
N LEU A 112 1.93 -7.78 -12.14
CA LEU A 112 3.01 -8.59 -11.57
C LEU A 112 3.27 -9.79 -12.50
N THR A 113 4.49 -9.89 -13.03
CA THR A 113 4.91 -10.93 -13.96
C THR A 113 6.12 -11.68 -13.39
N ASP A 114 6.04 -13.01 -13.37
CA ASP A 114 7.18 -13.86 -13.04
C ASP A 114 8.08 -13.97 -14.28
N LEU A 115 9.38 -13.84 -14.11
CA LEU A 115 10.39 -13.83 -15.18
C LEU A 115 11.33 -15.02 -15.07
#